data_a8b2d68d4ae110634e5c5949bd7df9c6
#
_entry.id   a8b2d68d4ae110634e5c5949bd7df9c6
#
_cell.length_a   1.000
_cell.length_b   1.000
_cell.length_c   1.000
_cell.angle_alpha   90.00
_cell.angle_beta   90.00
_cell.angle_gamma   90.00
#
_symmetry.space_group_name_H-M   'P 1'
#
loop_
_entity.id
_entity.type
_entity.pdbx_description
1 polymer ?
#
loop_
_entity_poly.entity_id
_entity_poly.type
_entity_poly.pdbx_seq_one_letter_code
_entity_poly.pdbx_strand_id
1 'polypeptide(L)'
;SDVYKRQTDTVHDWVGGQKDLAQRRLRTIGNPAQRFAEDHLRLLRAVRFAAQLDFESEPATLAAVREMAGRITRVSAERIRDELLKLFRPPHAARGLDLLHESGLLAQVLPELLPTVTCDQSPDYHPEGTVYNHIRLMLSQLPTEAAAALPWTVLLHDIAKPVTQSVSKEGRIHFYGHEKIGADMAQKILQRLRFTNVEIEAIVQTVRYHMQFKDAT
;
A
#
# COMPACT_ATOMS: atom_id res chain seq x y z
N SER A 1 18.27 -1.58 -19.20
CA SER A 1 18.25 -0.12 -19.08
C SER A 1 18.82 0.47 -20.37
N ASP A 2 18.07 1.36 -20.98
CA ASP A 2 18.47 2.02 -22.21
C ASP A 2 19.52 3.08 -21.91
N VAL A 3 20.53 3.21 -22.79
CA VAL A 3 21.54 4.23 -22.67
C VAL A 3 21.28 5.30 -23.75
N TYR A 4 21.01 6.52 -23.28
CA TYR A 4 20.87 7.68 -24.16
C TYR A 4 22.23 8.28 -24.46
N LYS A 5 22.61 8.34 -25.76
CA LYS A 5 23.82 9.04 -26.21
C LYS A 5 23.46 10.44 -26.69
N ARG A 6 23.82 11.45 -25.89
CA ARG A 6 23.56 12.89 -26.20
C ARG A 6 24.12 13.35 -27.55
N GLN A 7 25.14 12.68 -28.08
CA GLN A 7 25.79 13.08 -29.34
C GLN A 7 25.04 12.64 -30.61
N THR A 8 24.15 11.62 -30.53
CA THR A 8 23.50 11.07 -31.72
C THR A 8 21.97 11.05 -31.60
N ASP A 9 21.42 11.50 -30.48
CA ASP A 9 19.98 11.45 -30.16
C ASP A 9 19.36 10.06 -30.32
N THR A 10 20.17 9.01 -30.17
CA THR A 10 19.80 7.63 -30.45
C THR A 10 19.63 6.87 -29.14
N VAL A 11 18.47 6.20 -29.00
CA VAL A 11 18.22 5.28 -27.87
C VAL A 11 18.61 3.87 -28.32
N HIS A 12 19.56 3.27 -27.60
CA HIS A 12 19.91 1.88 -27.80
C HIS A 12 19.12 0.98 -26.86
N ASP A 13 18.12 0.27 -27.41
CA ASP A 13 17.24 -0.65 -26.70
C ASP A 13 17.68 -2.11 -26.91
N TRP A 14 18.44 -2.64 -25.93
CA TRP A 14 18.92 -4.04 -25.98
C TRP A 14 17.93 -5.04 -25.35
N VAL A 15 16.88 -4.54 -24.68
CA VAL A 15 16.00 -5.39 -23.88
C VAL A 15 14.52 -5.25 -24.23
N GLY A 16 14.19 -4.45 -25.24
CA GLY A 16 12.81 -4.18 -25.65
C GLY A 16 12.06 -3.21 -24.74
N GLY A 17 12.80 -2.34 -24.01
CA GLY A 17 12.24 -1.39 -23.05
C GLY A 17 11.31 -0.37 -23.71
N GLN A 18 11.60 0.09 -24.94
CA GLN A 18 10.72 1.00 -25.69
C GLN A 18 9.36 0.34 -25.99
N LYS A 19 9.36 -0.95 -26.36
CA LYS A 19 8.13 -1.71 -26.58
C LYS A 19 7.33 -1.86 -25.27
N ASP A 20 8.00 -2.15 -24.16
CA ASP A 20 7.35 -2.28 -22.85
C ASP A 20 6.75 -0.93 -22.41
N LEU A 21 7.44 0.17 -22.61
CA LEU A 21 6.92 1.53 -22.37
C LEU A 21 5.68 1.83 -23.23
N ALA A 22 5.74 1.55 -24.52
CA ALA A 22 4.61 1.76 -25.43
C ALA A 22 3.38 0.91 -25.05
N GLN A 23 3.60 -0.29 -24.52
CA GLN A 23 2.57 -1.22 -24.07
C GLN A 23 2.16 -1.01 -22.60
N ARG A 24 2.72 -0.03 -21.90
CA ARG A 24 2.53 0.17 -20.46
C ARG A 24 2.73 -1.10 -19.65
N ARG A 25 3.77 -1.86 -19.96
CA ARG A 25 4.05 -3.16 -19.36
C ARG A 25 5.30 -3.12 -18.50
N LEU A 26 5.16 -3.59 -17.25
CA LEU A 26 6.27 -3.81 -16.34
C LEU A 26 6.72 -5.27 -16.38
N ARG A 27 7.97 -5.52 -16.73
CA ARG A 27 8.59 -6.84 -16.62
C ARG A 27 10.02 -6.77 -16.10
N THR A 28 10.48 -7.87 -15.58
CA THR A 28 11.91 -8.03 -15.24
C THR A 28 12.75 -8.32 -16.48
N ILE A 29 13.95 -7.75 -16.52
CA ILE A 29 14.94 -8.13 -17.55
C ILE A 29 15.57 -9.45 -17.15
N GLY A 30 15.41 -10.48 -17.99
CA GLY A 30 15.86 -11.84 -17.72
C GLY A 30 14.84 -12.65 -16.87
N ASN A 31 15.31 -13.69 -16.19
CA ASN A 31 14.45 -14.56 -15.38
C ASN A 31 13.95 -13.84 -14.12
N PRO A 32 12.62 -13.70 -13.91
CA PRO A 32 12.07 -12.98 -12.76
C PRO A 32 12.52 -13.55 -11.41
N ALA A 33 12.48 -14.88 -11.24
CA ALA A 33 12.84 -15.52 -9.98
C ALA A 33 14.31 -15.27 -9.60
N GLN A 34 15.22 -15.34 -10.57
CA GLN A 34 16.63 -15.02 -10.35
C GLN A 34 16.83 -13.55 -9.94
N ARG A 35 16.15 -12.63 -10.64
CA ARG A 35 16.25 -11.19 -10.35
C ARG A 35 15.72 -10.83 -8.98
N PHE A 36 14.64 -11.47 -8.52
CA PHE A 36 14.12 -11.26 -7.18
C PHE A 36 14.94 -11.97 -6.09
N ALA A 37 15.64 -13.06 -6.42
CA ALA A 37 16.54 -13.72 -5.48
C ALA A 37 17.83 -12.91 -5.19
N GLU A 38 18.31 -12.12 -6.15
CA GLU A 38 19.48 -11.23 -5.97
C GLU A 38 19.23 -10.11 -4.93
N ASP A 39 18.04 -9.52 -4.92
CA ASP A 39 17.59 -8.51 -3.95
C ASP A 39 16.07 -8.58 -3.79
N HIS A 40 15.62 -9.10 -2.65
CA HIS A 40 14.20 -9.28 -2.37
C HIS A 40 13.41 -7.96 -2.30
N LEU A 41 14.05 -6.81 -2.08
CA LEU A 41 13.38 -5.51 -2.17
C LEU A 41 12.79 -5.23 -3.56
N ARG A 42 13.33 -5.86 -4.60
CA ARG A 42 12.80 -5.74 -5.97
C ARG A 42 11.34 -6.21 -6.08
N LEU A 43 10.85 -7.07 -5.17
CA LEU A 43 9.45 -7.46 -5.08
C LEU A 43 8.55 -6.22 -4.82
N LEU A 44 8.87 -5.42 -3.79
CA LEU A 44 8.14 -4.18 -3.52
C LEU A 44 8.37 -3.12 -4.61
N ARG A 45 9.58 -3.05 -5.16
CA ARG A 45 9.88 -2.11 -6.25
C ARG A 45 9.07 -2.40 -7.51
N ALA A 46 8.83 -3.69 -7.84
CA ALA A 46 7.99 -4.06 -8.97
C ALA A 46 6.54 -3.55 -8.76
N VAL A 47 5.96 -3.80 -7.60
CA VAL A 47 4.63 -3.28 -7.23
C VAL A 47 4.60 -1.75 -7.29
N ARG A 48 5.60 -1.09 -6.70
CA ARG A 48 5.66 0.37 -6.71
C ARG A 48 5.75 0.95 -8.13
N PHE A 49 6.61 0.41 -8.97
CA PHE A 49 6.73 0.90 -10.35
C PHE A 49 5.45 0.65 -11.16
N ALA A 50 4.80 -0.51 -11.00
CA ALA A 50 3.53 -0.77 -11.63
C ALA A 50 2.46 0.25 -11.21
N ALA A 51 2.39 0.58 -9.91
CA ALA A 51 1.47 1.60 -9.40
C ALA A 51 1.80 3.00 -9.94
N GLN A 52 3.05 3.45 -9.80
CA GLN A 52 3.46 4.83 -10.12
C GLN A 52 3.43 5.14 -11.63
N LEU A 53 3.70 4.15 -12.47
CA LEU A 53 3.70 4.31 -13.92
C LEU A 53 2.35 3.96 -14.54
N ASP A 54 1.41 3.47 -13.74
CA ASP A 54 0.15 2.91 -14.22
C ASP A 54 0.37 1.83 -15.30
N PHE A 55 1.30 0.91 -15.01
CA PHE A 55 1.68 -0.19 -15.89
C PHE A 55 1.12 -1.51 -15.39
N GLU A 56 0.77 -2.38 -16.33
CA GLU A 56 0.41 -3.75 -16.01
C GLU A 56 1.66 -4.63 -15.86
N SER A 57 1.68 -5.43 -14.81
CA SER A 57 2.77 -6.38 -14.61
C SER A 57 2.64 -7.56 -15.59
N GLU A 58 3.75 -7.89 -16.26
CA GLU A 58 3.80 -9.11 -17.07
C GLU A 58 3.42 -10.34 -16.21
N PRO A 59 2.60 -11.28 -16.72
CA PRO A 59 2.14 -12.42 -15.93
C PRO A 59 3.26 -13.23 -15.25
N ALA A 60 4.36 -13.47 -15.95
CA ALA A 60 5.51 -14.20 -15.39
C ALA A 60 6.19 -13.41 -14.24
N THR A 61 6.29 -12.09 -14.40
CA THR A 61 6.83 -11.21 -13.35
C THR A 61 5.93 -11.21 -12.12
N LEU A 62 4.60 -11.06 -12.30
CA LEU A 62 3.65 -11.07 -11.19
C LEU A 62 3.60 -12.44 -10.48
N ALA A 63 3.63 -13.54 -11.24
CA ALA A 63 3.67 -14.89 -10.68
C ALA A 63 4.91 -15.09 -9.79
N ALA A 64 6.08 -14.63 -10.23
CA ALA A 64 7.31 -14.70 -9.44
C ALA A 64 7.25 -13.81 -8.18
N VAL A 65 6.59 -12.63 -8.25
CA VAL A 65 6.36 -11.80 -7.05
C VAL A 65 5.49 -12.56 -6.04
N ARG A 66 4.39 -13.17 -6.48
CA ARG A 66 3.49 -13.95 -5.60
C ARG A 66 4.21 -15.13 -4.95
N GLU A 67 4.95 -15.90 -5.74
CA GLU A 67 5.69 -17.06 -5.24
C GLU A 67 6.74 -16.68 -4.20
N MET A 68 7.40 -15.53 -4.40
CA MET A 68 8.51 -15.10 -3.56
C MET A 68 8.11 -14.06 -2.50
N ALA A 69 6.83 -13.68 -2.39
CA ALA A 69 6.36 -12.62 -1.50
C ALA A 69 6.87 -12.77 -0.06
N GLY A 70 6.87 -13.98 0.50
CA GLY A 70 7.38 -14.25 1.85
C GLY A 70 8.86 -13.94 2.06
N ARG A 71 9.66 -13.85 0.99
CA ARG A 71 11.09 -13.52 1.09
C ARG A 71 11.35 -12.05 1.39
N ILE A 72 10.36 -11.18 1.26
CA ILE A 72 10.49 -9.75 1.60
C ILE A 72 10.84 -9.56 3.08
N THR A 73 10.48 -10.48 3.97
CA THR A 73 10.81 -10.44 5.39
C THR A 73 12.32 -10.52 5.69
N ARG A 74 13.14 -10.89 4.70
CA ARG A 74 14.60 -10.87 4.80
C ARG A 74 15.22 -9.48 4.56
N VAL A 75 14.42 -8.53 4.09
CA VAL A 75 14.84 -7.14 3.87
C VAL A 75 14.67 -6.35 5.16
N SER A 76 15.56 -5.41 5.43
CA SER A 76 15.46 -4.57 6.63
C SER A 76 14.18 -3.71 6.61
N ALA A 77 13.63 -3.47 7.81
CA ALA A 77 12.38 -2.72 7.97
C ALA A 77 12.48 -1.29 7.40
N GLU A 78 13.64 -0.66 7.50
CA GLU A 78 13.91 0.67 6.97
C GLU A 78 13.78 0.70 5.44
N ARG A 79 14.38 -0.30 4.75
CA ARG A 79 14.27 -0.40 3.29
C ARG A 79 12.84 -0.68 2.84
N ILE A 80 12.11 -1.52 3.58
CA ILE A 80 10.68 -1.79 3.32
C ILE A 80 9.88 -0.50 3.51
N ARG A 81 10.05 0.22 4.64
CA ARG A 81 9.41 1.51 4.90
C ARG A 81 9.63 2.49 3.75
N ASP A 82 10.87 2.66 3.32
CA ASP A 82 11.24 3.64 2.29
C ASP A 82 10.58 3.33 0.93
N GLU A 83 10.37 2.06 0.59
CA GLU A 83 9.62 1.68 -0.61
C GLU A 83 8.09 1.87 -0.40
N LEU A 84 7.56 1.57 0.79
CA LEU A 84 6.15 1.79 1.11
C LEU A 84 5.79 3.29 1.14
N LEU A 85 6.66 4.15 1.69
CA LEU A 85 6.49 5.62 1.65
C LEU A 85 6.35 6.13 0.21
N LYS A 86 7.15 5.60 -0.71
CA LYS A 86 7.06 5.95 -2.14
C LYS A 86 5.81 5.37 -2.80
N LEU A 87 5.42 4.15 -2.42
CA LEU A 87 4.26 3.45 -2.98
C LEU A 87 2.95 4.17 -2.63
N PHE A 88 2.79 4.57 -1.36
CA PHE A 88 1.59 5.24 -0.88
C PHE A 88 1.55 6.75 -1.14
N ARG A 89 2.50 7.28 -1.90
CA ARG A 89 2.48 8.68 -2.32
C ARG A 89 1.36 8.90 -3.35
N PRO A 90 0.46 9.90 -3.15
CA PRO A 90 -0.56 10.23 -4.15
C PRO A 90 0.07 10.63 -5.50
N PRO A 91 -0.66 10.45 -6.59
CA PRO A 91 -2.04 9.94 -6.70
C PRO A 91 -2.15 8.41 -6.74
N HIS A 92 -1.06 7.64 -6.62
CA HIS A 92 -1.02 6.21 -6.89
C HIS A 92 -1.28 5.32 -5.68
N ALA A 93 -1.58 5.90 -4.51
CA ALA A 93 -1.67 5.18 -3.24
C ALA A 93 -2.71 4.05 -3.24
N ALA A 94 -3.90 4.29 -3.80
CA ALA A 94 -4.97 3.29 -3.90
C ALA A 94 -4.55 2.10 -4.78
N ARG A 95 -3.98 2.37 -5.98
CA ARG A 95 -3.45 1.31 -6.85
C ARG A 95 -2.28 0.56 -6.18
N GLY A 96 -1.46 1.27 -5.42
CA GLY A 96 -0.39 0.66 -4.63
C GLY A 96 -0.93 -0.35 -3.61
N LEU A 97 -2.02 -0.02 -2.91
CA LEU A 97 -2.68 -0.92 -1.97
C LEU A 97 -3.25 -2.16 -2.67
N ASP A 98 -3.96 -1.98 -3.80
CA ASP A 98 -4.51 -3.07 -4.60
C ASP A 98 -3.39 -4.04 -5.05
N LEU A 99 -2.31 -3.53 -5.62
CA LEU A 99 -1.20 -4.35 -6.10
C LEU A 99 -0.43 -5.06 -4.97
N LEU A 100 -0.30 -4.45 -3.78
CA LEU A 100 0.23 -5.13 -2.60
C LEU A 100 -0.65 -6.32 -2.20
N HIS A 101 -1.97 -6.14 -2.22
CA HIS A 101 -2.92 -7.20 -1.89
C HIS A 101 -2.87 -8.33 -2.94
N GLU A 102 -2.99 -8.00 -4.22
CA GLU A 102 -2.96 -8.95 -5.33
C GLU A 102 -1.66 -9.76 -5.42
N SER A 103 -0.54 -9.15 -5.08
CA SER A 103 0.77 -9.81 -5.09
C SER A 103 1.08 -10.66 -3.86
N GLY A 104 0.23 -10.61 -2.82
CA GLY A 104 0.47 -11.26 -1.54
C GLY A 104 1.50 -10.56 -0.65
N LEU A 105 2.09 -9.46 -1.10
CA LEU A 105 3.05 -8.69 -0.30
C LEU A 105 2.39 -7.98 0.87
N LEU A 106 1.09 -7.60 0.78
CA LEU A 106 0.35 -7.02 1.88
C LEU A 106 0.41 -7.89 3.14
N ALA A 107 0.21 -9.20 2.97
CA ALA A 107 0.28 -10.18 4.06
C ALA A 107 1.65 -10.23 4.77
N GLN A 108 2.69 -9.79 4.11
CA GLN A 108 4.05 -9.85 4.62
C GLN A 108 4.49 -8.53 5.28
N VAL A 109 4.04 -7.38 4.74
CA VAL A 109 4.53 -6.07 5.19
C VAL A 109 3.53 -5.33 6.09
N LEU A 110 2.22 -5.52 5.85
CA LEU A 110 1.11 -4.91 6.60
C LEU A 110 -0.03 -5.93 6.81
N PRO A 111 0.26 -7.09 7.45
CA PRO A 111 -0.74 -8.15 7.65
C PRO A 111 -1.98 -7.68 8.41
N GLU A 112 -1.86 -6.63 9.22
CA GLU A 112 -2.95 -6.07 10.01
C GLU A 112 -4.07 -5.45 9.14
N LEU A 113 -3.78 -5.15 7.88
CA LEU A 113 -4.79 -4.68 6.91
C LEU A 113 -5.64 -5.80 6.30
N LEU A 114 -5.18 -7.06 6.34
CA LEU A 114 -5.93 -8.17 5.72
C LEU A 114 -7.35 -8.36 6.29
N PRO A 115 -7.60 -8.30 7.60
CA PRO A 115 -8.94 -8.43 8.14
C PRO A 115 -9.92 -7.36 7.63
N THR A 116 -9.43 -6.21 7.17
CA THR A 116 -10.29 -5.15 6.63
C THR A 116 -10.94 -5.52 5.29
N VAL A 117 -10.37 -6.49 4.56
CA VAL A 117 -10.86 -6.94 3.24
C VAL A 117 -12.25 -7.55 3.35
N THR A 118 -12.52 -8.25 4.44
CA THR A 118 -13.79 -8.95 4.69
C THR A 118 -14.62 -8.31 5.80
N CYS A 119 -14.21 -7.16 6.33
CA CYS A 119 -14.94 -6.45 7.37
C CYS A 119 -15.97 -5.52 6.75
N ASP A 120 -17.24 -5.94 6.74
CA ASP A 120 -18.35 -5.16 6.26
C ASP A 120 -18.66 -3.97 7.17
N GLN A 121 -19.16 -2.90 6.58
CA GLN A 121 -19.63 -1.70 7.27
C GLN A 121 -21.13 -1.49 7.02
N SER A 122 -21.74 -0.57 7.79
CA SER A 122 -23.16 -0.22 7.55
C SER A 122 -23.31 0.44 6.18
N PRO A 123 -24.15 -0.10 5.28
CA PRO A 123 -24.39 0.47 3.95
C PRO A 123 -24.94 1.90 3.99
N ASP A 124 -25.63 2.27 5.07
CA ASP A 124 -26.21 3.61 5.25
C ASP A 124 -25.15 4.70 5.31
N TYR A 125 -23.95 4.38 5.79
CA TYR A 125 -22.83 5.32 5.96
C TYR A 125 -21.65 5.00 5.05
N HIS A 126 -21.53 3.76 4.57
CA HIS A 126 -20.42 3.25 3.79
C HIS A 126 -20.91 2.43 2.60
N PRO A 127 -21.48 3.09 1.56
CA PRO A 127 -22.00 2.39 0.38
C PRO A 127 -20.89 1.65 -0.40
N GLU A 128 -19.61 1.99 -0.18
CA GLU A 128 -18.45 1.31 -0.72
C GLU A 128 -18.21 -0.10 -0.14
N GLY A 129 -18.90 -0.48 0.95
CA GLY A 129 -18.95 -1.83 1.52
C GLY A 129 -17.91 -2.06 2.60
N THR A 130 -16.80 -2.75 2.31
CA THR A 130 -15.82 -3.15 3.33
C THR A 130 -14.92 -2.01 3.81
N VAL A 131 -14.30 -2.19 4.99
CA VAL A 131 -13.28 -1.25 5.51
C VAL A 131 -12.12 -1.09 4.51
N TYR A 132 -11.70 -2.15 3.84
CA TYR A 132 -10.66 -2.08 2.81
C TYR A 132 -11.07 -1.16 1.66
N ASN A 133 -12.29 -1.29 1.14
CA ASN A 133 -12.80 -0.46 0.07
C ASN A 133 -12.90 1.01 0.50
N HIS A 134 -13.27 1.27 1.77
CA HIS A 134 -13.28 2.60 2.36
C HIS A 134 -11.88 3.22 2.36
N ILE A 135 -10.89 2.50 2.91
CA ILE A 135 -9.49 2.95 2.91
C ILE A 135 -9.00 3.22 1.48
N ARG A 136 -9.27 2.30 0.56
CA ARG A 136 -8.90 2.43 -0.86
C ARG A 136 -9.52 3.66 -1.52
N LEU A 137 -10.79 3.91 -1.27
CA LEU A 137 -11.51 5.09 -1.78
C LEU A 137 -10.88 6.38 -1.24
N MET A 138 -10.66 6.47 0.05
CA MET A 138 -10.00 7.62 0.67
C MET A 138 -8.59 7.87 0.10
N LEU A 139 -7.78 6.81 -0.09
CA LEU A 139 -6.46 6.92 -0.72
C LEU A 139 -6.53 7.47 -2.14
N SER A 140 -7.58 7.13 -2.91
CA SER A 140 -7.76 7.62 -4.29
C SER A 140 -8.14 9.10 -4.36
N GLN A 141 -8.67 9.65 -3.27
CA GLN A 141 -9.12 11.05 -3.17
C GLN A 141 -8.06 11.98 -2.57
N LEU A 142 -6.90 11.44 -2.16
CA LEU A 142 -5.84 12.26 -1.60
C LEU A 142 -5.29 13.25 -2.63
N PRO A 143 -5.09 14.52 -2.25
CA PRO A 143 -4.45 15.50 -3.12
C PRO A 143 -2.99 15.09 -3.38
N THR A 144 -2.49 15.41 -4.58
CA THR A 144 -1.11 15.09 -4.98
C THR A 144 -0.06 15.68 -4.02
N GLU A 145 -0.35 16.86 -3.45
CA GLU A 145 0.52 17.57 -2.51
C GLU A 145 0.24 17.20 -1.05
N ALA A 146 -0.43 16.08 -0.79
CA ALA A 146 -0.70 15.64 0.57
C ALA A 146 0.59 15.46 1.38
N ALA A 147 0.56 15.89 2.65
CA ALA A 147 1.66 15.64 3.58
C ALA A 147 1.96 14.13 3.68
N ALA A 148 3.23 13.77 3.81
CA ALA A 148 3.68 12.37 3.79
C ALA A 148 3.01 11.47 4.86
N ALA A 149 2.57 12.05 5.98
CA ALA A 149 1.85 11.34 7.04
C ALA A 149 0.40 11.01 6.68
N LEU A 150 -0.25 11.79 5.79
CA LEU A 150 -1.67 11.66 5.52
C LEU A 150 -2.06 10.31 4.88
N PRO A 151 -1.36 9.76 3.87
CA PRO A 151 -1.64 8.42 3.36
C PRO A 151 -1.56 7.33 4.44
N TRP A 152 -0.63 7.45 5.38
CA TRP A 152 -0.48 6.51 6.49
C TRP A 152 -1.59 6.63 7.51
N THR A 153 -2.04 7.86 7.79
CA THR A 153 -3.24 8.08 8.61
C THR A 153 -4.45 7.42 7.96
N VAL A 154 -4.67 7.63 6.66
CA VAL A 154 -5.77 7.01 5.91
C VAL A 154 -5.66 5.48 5.93
N LEU A 155 -4.48 4.89 5.76
CA LEU A 155 -4.29 3.44 5.83
C LEU A 155 -4.64 2.86 7.20
N LEU A 156 -4.42 3.60 8.28
CA LEU A 156 -4.45 3.07 9.64
C LEU A 156 -5.64 3.55 10.49
N HIS A 157 -6.43 4.56 10.06
CA HIS A 157 -7.49 5.13 10.90
C HIS A 157 -8.55 4.11 11.31
N ASP A 158 -8.92 3.21 10.43
CA ASP A 158 -9.96 2.20 10.60
C ASP A 158 -9.43 0.77 10.79
N ILE A 159 -8.13 0.63 11.02
CA ILE A 159 -7.46 -0.70 11.08
C ILE A 159 -7.99 -1.60 12.20
N ALA A 160 -8.56 -1.02 13.25
CA ALA A 160 -9.13 -1.77 14.37
C ALA A 160 -10.63 -2.09 14.20
N LYS A 161 -11.31 -1.64 13.14
CA LYS A 161 -12.73 -1.98 12.92
C LYS A 161 -12.97 -3.49 12.92
N PRO A 162 -12.14 -4.34 12.26
CA PRO A 162 -12.36 -5.79 12.31
C PRO A 162 -12.35 -6.40 13.71
N VAL A 163 -11.51 -5.90 14.61
CA VAL A 163 -11.38 -6.44 15.97
C VAL A 163 -12.35 -5.81 16.98
N THR A 164 -13.02 -4.71 16.59
CA THR A 164 -14.01 -4.02 17.42
C THR A 164 -15.43 -4.18 16.89
N GLN A 165 -15.60 -4.93 15.79
CA GLN A 165 -16.90 -5.15 15.17
C GLN A 165 -17.86 -5.83 16.14
N SER A 166 -19.03 -5.27 16.28
CA SER A 166 -20.16 -5.85 17.02
C SER A 166 -21.45 -5.63 16.26
N VAL A 167 -22.43 -6.50 16.48
CA VAL A 167 -23.76 -6.38 15.85
C VAL A 167 -24.80 -6.24 16.94
N SER A 168 -25.63 -5.20 16.87
CA SER A 168 -26.73 -5.01 17.82
C SER A 168 -27.85 -6.05 17.59
N LYS A 169 -28.83 -6.10 18.50
CA LYS A 169 -29.97 -6.99 18.37
C LYS A 169 -30.83 -6.68 17.13
N GLU A 170 -30.77 -5.46 16.65
CA GLU A 170 -31.47 -4.96 15.46
C GLU A 170 -30.63 -5.15 14.16
N GLY A 171 -29.49 -5.87 14.23
CA GLY A 171 -28.65 -6.16 13.08
C GLY A 171 -27.73 -5.01 12.67
N ARG A 172 -27.59 -3.95 13.45
CA ARG A 172 -26.69 -2.82 13.14
C ARG A 172 -25.26 -3.13 13.51
N ILE A 173 -24.34 -2.80 12.61
CA ILE A 173 -22.90 -2.97 12.82
C ILE A 173 -22.34 -1.74 13.54
N HIS A 174 -21.55 -1.99 14.58
CA HIS A 174 -20.87 -0.98 15.41
C HIS A 174 -19.39 -1.31 15.59
N PHE A 175 -18.56 -0.29 15.79
CA PHE A 175 -17.10 -0.38 15.96
C PHE A 175 -16.62 0.48 17.13
N TYR A 176 -17.20 0.27 18.31
CA TYR A 176 -16.92 1.11 19.48
C TYR A 176 -15.46 1.03 19.90
N GLY A 177 -14.82 2.20 20.03
CA GLY A 177 -13.44 2.34 20.51
C GLY A 177 -12.38 1.97 19.48
N HIS A 178 -12.76 1.78 18.20
CA HIS A 178 -11.78 1.45 17.14
C HIS A 178 -10.70 2.53 16.98
N GLU A 179 -11.01 3.79 17.27
CA GLU A 179 -10.07 4.90 17.20
C GLU A 179 -8.92 4.77 18.22
N LYS A 180 -9.21 4.26 19.42
CA LYS A 180 -8.22 4.05 20.49
C LYS A 180 -7.37 2.82 20.21
N ILE A 181 -8.04 1.69 19.96
CA ILE A 181 -7.36 0.42 19.64
C ILE A 181 -6.57 0.57 18.33
N GLY A 182 -7.12 1.27 17.35
CA GLY A 182 -6.46 1.58 16.07
C GLY A 182 -5.19 2.41 16.26
N ALA A 183 -5.21 3.40 17.14
CA ALA A 183 -4.02 4.19 17.48
C ALA A 183 -2.91 3.31 18.08
N ASP A 184 -3.25 2.39 18.99
CA ASP A 184 -2.27 1.48 19.60
C ASP A 184 -1.74 0.45 18.56
N MET A 185 -2.57 -0.03 17.63
CA MET A 185 -2.15 -0.87 16.51
C MET A 185 -1.24 -0.09 15.56
N ALA A 186 -1.62 1.14 15.18
CA ALA A 186 -0.83 2.01 14.31
C ALA A 186 0.57 2.27 14.91
N GLN A 187 0.66 2.55 16.19
CA GLN A 187 1.94 2.74 16.87
C GLN A 187 2.86 1.52 16.71
N LYS A 188 2.35 0.31 16.94
CA LYS A 188 3.13 -0.94 16.81
C LYS A 188 3.59 -1.18 15.37
N ILE A 189 2.72 -0.93 14.38
CA ILE A 189 3.04 -1.07 12.96
C ILE A 189 4.15 -0.11 12.55
N LEU A 190 4.01 1.17 12.91
CA LEU A 190 4.98 2.22 12.55
C LEU A 190 6.33 1.99 13.24
N GLN A 191 6.34 1.54 14.51
CA GLN A 191 7.56 1.14 15.22
C GLN A 191 8.24 -0.06 14.54
N ARG A 192 7.48 -1.10 14.17
CA ARG A 192 7.99 -2.26 13.43
C ARG A 192 8.61 -1.86 12.09
N LEU A 193 8.03 -0.90 11.40
CA LEU A 193 8.53 -0.33 10.15
C LEU A 193 9.61 0.75 10.34
N ARG A 194 10.04 1.01 11.59
CA ARG A 194 11.12 1.97 11.89
C ARG A 194 10.84 3.40 11.43
N PHE A 195 9.61 3.87 11.56
CA PHE A 195 9.30 5.30 11.45
C PHE A 195 9.96 6.08 12.60
N THR A 196 10.21 7.36 12.37
CA THR A 196 10.72 8.26 13.43
C THR A 196 9.62 8.53 14.48
N ASN A 197 10.02 8.86 15.71
CA ASN A 197 9.07 9.16 16.77
C ASN A 197 8.12 10.32 16.41
N VAL A 198 8.62 11.32 15.68
CA VAL A 198 7.82 12.47 15.22
C VAL A 198 6.74 12.03 14.22
N GLU A 199 7.09 11.16 13.26
CA GLU A 199 6.12 10.61 12.30
C GLU A 199 5.09 9.73 13.00
N ILE A 200 5.53 8.87 13.92
CA ILE A 200 4.66 8.00 14.71
C ILE A 200 3.66 8.84 15.51
N GLU A 201 4.12 9.84 16.24
CA GLU A 201 3.25 10.70 17.04
C GLU A 201 2.20 11.41 16.17
N ALA A 202 2.61 12.02 15.06
CA ALA A 202 1.70 12.71 14.15
C ALA A 202 0.59 11.78 13.60
N ILE A 203 0.97 10.58 13.14
CA ILE A 203 0.02 9.62 12.57
C ILE A 203 -0.89 9.06 13.67
N VAL A 204 -0.33 8.62 14.79
CA VAL A 204 -1.07 7.97 15.90
C VAL A 204 -2.09 8.95 16.52
N GLN A 205 -1.73 10.22 16.72
CA GLN A 205 -2.66 11.23 17.23
C GLN A 205 -3.82 11.45 16.26
N THR A 206 -3.54 11.54 14.96
CA THR A 206 -4.60 11.71 13.97
C THR A 206 -5.52 10.49 13.92
N VAL A 207 -4.98 9.27 13.99
CA VAL A 207 -5.79 8.04 14.10
C VAL A 207 -6.64 8.04 15.38
N ARG A 208 -6.09 8.46 16.52
CA ARG A 208 -6.80 8.49 17.81
C ARG A 208 -7.99 9.45 17.82
N TYR A 209 -7.89 10.55 17.12
CA TYR A 209 -8.89 11.64 17.16
C TYR A 209 -9.70 11.78 15.89
N HIS A 210 -9.56 10.89 14.88
CA HIS A 210 -10.22 11.04 13.59
C HIS A 210 -11.76 11.11 13.70
N MET A 211 -12.36 10.47 14.72
CA MET A 211 -13.81 10.51 14.95
C MET A 211 -14.31 11.88 15.42
N GLN A 212 -13.44 12.73 15.99
CA GLN A 212 -13.85 14.06 16.48
C GLN A 212 -14.09 15.06 15.34
N PHE A 213 -13.58 14.77 14.14
CA PHE A 213 -13.82 15.63 12.97
C PHE A 213 -15.18 15.35 12.30
N LYS A 214 -15.89 14.31 12.70
CA LYS A 214 -17.19 13.93 12.14
C LYS A 214 -18.30 14.91 12.51
N ASP A 215 -18.14 15.61 13.62
CA ASP A 215 -19.13 16.56 14.16
C ASP A 215 -18.79 18.04 13.84
N ALA A 216 -17.75 18.30 13.04
CA ALA A 216 -17.23 19.62 12.74
C ALA A 216 -17.74 20.21 11.40
N THR A 217 -18.77 19.59 10.78
CA THR A 217 -19.40 20.07 9.53
C THR A 217 -20.85 20.43 9.74
#